data_abb7f9b8de4f11f462f0387fe9e4420b
#
_entry.id   abb7f9b8de4f11f462f0387fe9e4420b
#
_cell.length_a   1.000
_cell.length_b   1.000
_cell.length_c   1.000
_cell.angle_alpha   90.00
_cell.angle_beta   90.00
_cell.angle_gamma   90.00
#
_symmetry.space_group_name_H-M   'P 1'
#
loop_
_entity.id
_entity.type
_entity.pdbx_description
1 polymer ?
#
loop_
_entity_poly.entity_id
_entity_poly.type
_entity_poly.pdbx_seq_one_letter_code
_entity_poly.pdbx_strand_id
1 'polypeptide(L)'
;ELNQEETDYLNDTCDYILNLWEKKELHDSIFGISKSLGEGTMTMEALNYIKDLEYNYLYKISGRYWLNTNFEIGKIQCNVFKRINNNENNIFTALYKIDKNTAEQLLLFLTKNIEAMKKCIGYEVLMSHFVKNIDKKIVDIIGLSGFVTVCGSEYNG
;
A
#
# COMPACT_ATOMS: atom_id res chain seq x y z
N GLU A 1 19.66 6.39 -3.90
CA GLU A 1 19.29 7.01 -5.18
C GLU A 1 19.31 5.94 -6.26
N LEU A 2 18.37 6.00 -7.21
CA LEU A 2 18.37 5.14 -8.38
C LEU A 2 19.53 5.53 -9.30
N ASN A 3 20.14 4.56 -9.96
CA ASN A 3 21.11 4.82 -11.04
C ASN A 3 20.36 5.20 -12.34
N GLN A 4 21.11 5.58 -13.38
CA GLN A 4 20.50 6.05 -14.64
C GLN A 4 19.70 4.95 -15.34
N GLU A 5 20.17 3.71 -15.36
CA GLU A 5 19.50 2.56 -15.98
C GLU A 5 18.17 2.24 -15.28
N GLU A 6 18.14 2.26 -13.94
CA GLU A 6 16.92 2.10 -13.14
C GLU A 6 15.93 3.24 -13.37
N THR A 7 16.42 4.47 -13.50
CA THR A 7 15.59 5.64 -13.79
C THR A 7 15.00 5.55 -15.19
N ASP A 8 15.77 5.18 -16.19
CA ASP A 8 15.32 5.02 -17.57
C ASP A 8 14.28 3.90 -17.67
N TYR A 9 14.53 2.76 -17.01
CA TYR A 9 13.55 1.66 -16.94
C TYR A 9 12.21 2.08 -16.33
N LEU A 10 12.22 2.85 -15.24
CA LEU A 10 10.98 3.35 -14.64
C LEU A 10 10.26 4.32 -15.58
N ASN A 11 10.98 5.22 -16.24
CA ASN A 11 10.39 6.17 -17.20
C ASN A 11 9.75 5.46 -18.40
N ASP A 12 10.33 4.34 -18.84
CA ASP A 12 9.81 3.57 -19.97
C ASP A 12 8.62 2.66 -19.58
N THR A 13 8.48 2.31 -18.30
CA THR A 13 7.48 1.32 -17.84
C THR A 13 6.34 1.89 -17.03
N CYS A 14 6.50 3.08 -16.45
CA CYS A 14 5.50 3.72 -15.59
C CYS A 14 4.87 4.93 -16.27
N ASP A 15 3.52 5.01 -16.27
CA ASP A 15 2.82 6.21 -16.75
C ASP A 15 3.09 7.43 -15.88
N TYR A 16 3.33 7.23 -14.57
CA TYR A 16 3.60 8.29 -13.60
C TYR A 16 4.64 7.84 -12.57
N ILE A 17 5.57 8.73 -12.26
CA ILE A 17 6.59 8.54 -11.22
C ILE A 17 6.47 9.67 -10.20
N LEU A 18 6.28 9.30 -8.93
CA LEU A 18 6.30 10.23 -7.81
C LEU A 18 7.60 10.05 -7.01
N ASN A 19 8.60 10.89 -7.30
CA ASN A 19 9.88 10.85 -6.60
C ASN A 19 9.78 11.53 -5.22
N LEU A 20 9.52 10.76 -4.18
CA LEU A 20 9.43 11.26 -2.81
C LEU A 20 10.78 11.60 -2.19
N TRP A 21 11.89 11.14 -2.77
CA TRP A 21 13.24 11.48 -2.31
C TRP A 21 13.54 12.98 -2.46
N GLU A 22 12.95 13.65 -3.42
CA GLU A 22 13.11 15.09 -3.63
C GLU A 22 12.32 15.94 -2.62
N LYS A 23 11.34 15.35 -1.94
CA LYS A 23 10.48 16.02 -0.95
C LYS A 23 11.13 15.97 0.43
N LYS A 24 12.12 16.84 0.67
CA LYS A 24 12.91 16.87 1.93
C LYS A 24 12.07 17.00 3.18
N GLU A 25 10.94 17.71 3.11
CA GLU A 25 9.98 17.88 4.21
C GLU A 25 9.32 16.56 4.66
N LEU A 26 9.36 15.53 3.82
CA LEU A 26 8.79 14.22 4.13
C LEU A 26 9.83 13.21 4.63
N HIS A 27 11.15 13.52 4.55
CA HIS A 27 12.22 12.57 4.87
C HIS A 27 12.10 12.00 6.28
N ASP A 28 11.86 12.85 7.30
CA ASP A 28 11.73 12.38 8.69
C ASP A 28 10.52 11.46 8.89
N SER A 29 9.46 11.68 8.13
CA SER A 29 8.27 10.82 8.17
C SER A 29 8.49 9.50 7.45
N ILE A 30 9.13 9.53 6.28
CA ILE A 30 9.31 8.34 5.41
C ILE A 30 10.47 7.46 5.90
N PHE A 31 11.58 8.06 6.30
CA PHE A 31 12.82 7.35 6.66
C PHE A 31 13.11 7.34 8.17
N GLY A 32 12.19 7.88 8.97
CA GLY A 32 12.30 7.91 10.43
C GLY A 32 12.09 6.54 11.09
N ILE A 33 12.05 6.54 12.42
CA ILE A 33 11.95 5.32 13.25
C ILE A 33 10.63 4.58 13.03
N SER A 34 9.53 5.31 12.77
CA SER A 34 8.21 4.71 12.61
C SER A 34 7.97 4.23 11.18
N LYS A 35 8.09 2.92 10.96
CA LYS A 35 7.73 2.29 9.67
C LYS A 35 6.27 2.55 9.29
N SER A 36 5.38 2.58 10.27
CA SER A 36 3.96 2.89 10.06
C SER A 36 3.76 4.30 9.52
N LEU A 37 4.47 5.29 10.09
CA LEU A 37 4.43 6.66 9.58
C LEU A 37 4.99 6.74 8.17
N GLY A 38 6.10 6.06 7.92
CA GLY A 38 6.71 6.03 6.58
C GLY A 38 5.76 5.45 5.52
N GLU A 39 5.19 4.27 5.77
CA GLU A 39 4.25 3.64 4.82
C GLU A 39 2.98 4.48 4.66
N GLY A 40 2.43 5.02 5.77
CA GLY A 40 1.28 5.90 5.74
C GLY A 40 1.52 7.18 4.95
N THR A 41 2.67 7.84 5.15
CA THR A 41 3.05 9.07 4.42
C THR A 41 3.19 8.79 2.93
N MET A 42 3.89 7.74 2.53
CA MET A 42 4.02 7.36 1.12
C MET A 42 2.65 7.05 0.49
N THR A 43 1.76 6.37 1.23
CA THR A 43 0.40 6.08 0.75
C THR A 43 -0.41 7.36 0.59
N MET A 44 -0.37 8.30 1.56
CA MET A 44 -1.08 9.58 1.46
C MET A 44 -0.59 10.42 0.27
N GLU A 45 0.73 10.48 0.04
CA GLU A 45 1.30 11.20 -1.10
C GLU A 45 0.85 10.59 -2.43
N ALA A 46 0.87 9.26 -2.55
CA ALA A 46 0.38 8.58 -3.75
C ALA A 46 -1.11 8.84 -3.98
N LEU A 47 -1.95 8.73 -2.94
CA LEU A 47 -3.39 8.99 -3.03
C LEU A 47 -3.69 10.45 -3.40
N ASN A 48 -2.96 11.42 -2.84
CA ASN A 48 -3.08 12.83 -3.22
C ASN A 48 -2.68 13.07 -4.67
N TYR A 49 -1.66 12.37 -5.17
CA TYR A 49 -1.19 12.51 -6.54
C TYR A 49 -2.23 12.02 -7.56
N ILE A 50 -2.92 10.91 -7.26
CA ILE A 50 -3.87 10.28 -8.19
C ILE A 50 -5.33 10.70 -7.97
N LYS A 51 -5.65 11.54 -6.98
CA LYS A 51 -7.04 11.86 -6.57
C LYS A 51 -7.91 12.40 -7.72
N ASP A 52 -7.31 13.16 -8.63
CA ASP A 52 -8.00 13.80 -9.75
C ASP A 52 -8.01 12.93 -11.03
N LEU A 53 -7.37 11.75 -10.99
CA LEU A 53 -7.42 10.78 -12.08
C LEU A 53 -8.73 10.00 -12.07
N GLU A 54 -9.18 9.62 -13.28
CA GLU A 54 -10.34 8.75 -13.44
C GLU A 54 -9.91 7.27 -13.42
N TYR A 55 -10.43 6.52 -12.45
CA TYR A 55 -10.24 5.08 -12.33
C TYR A 55 -11.40 4.45 -11.56
N ASN A 56 -11.68 3.18 -11.81
CA ASN A 56 -12.67 2.42 -11.05
C ASN A 56 -12.05 1.78 -9.81
N TYR A 57 -10.86 1.23 -9.95
CA TYR A 57 -10.14 0.53 -8.88
C TYR A 57 -8.66 0.90 -8.88
N LEU A 58 -8.14 1.07 -7.67
CA LEU A 58 -6.72 1.21 -7.36
C LEU A 58 -6.20 -0.12 -6.80
N TYR A 59 -5.05 -0.56 -7.30
CA TYR A 59 -4.28 -1.67 -6.74
C TYR A 59 -3.00 -1.12 -6.12
N LYS A 60 -2.85 -1.26 -4.81
CA LYS A 60 -1.59 -0.95 -4.13
C LYS A 60 -0.75 -2.22 -4.07
N ILE A 61 0.47 -2.16 -4.55
CA ILE A 61 1.48 -3.21 -4.39
C ILE A 61 2.73 -2.62 -3.76
N SER A 62 3.39 -3.38 -2.88
CA SER A 62 4.67 -2.97 -2.29
C SER A 62 5.84 -3.47 -3.15
N GLY A 63 6.91 -2.67 -3.25
CA GLY A 63 8.01 -2.87 -4.21
C GLY A 63 8.89 -4.12 -4.03
N ARG A 64 8.64 -4.97 -3.02
CA ARG A 64 9.33 -6.25 -2.83
C ARG A 64 8.53 -7.46 -3.30
N TYR A 65 7.40 -7.20 -3.95
CA TYR A 65 6.44 -8.22 -4.34
C TYR A 65 6.11 -8.13 -5.82
N TRP A 66 5.67 -9.24 -6.39
CA TRP A 66 5.17 -9.34 -7.76
C TRP A 66 3.91 -10.20 -7.80
N LEU A 67 3.08 -9.97 -8.82
CA LEU A 67 1.88 -10.76 -9.03
C LEU A 67 2.26 -12.15 -9.53
N ASN A 68 1.61 -13.19 -9.01
CA ASN A 68 1.81 -14.56 -9.42
C ASN A 68 0.59 -15.14 -10.16
N THR A 69 0.64 -16.41 -10.54
CA THR A 69 -0.43 -17.09 -11.31
C THR A 69 -1.76 -17.18 -10.58
N ASN A 70 -1.79 -16.97 -9.24
CA ASN A 70 -3.01 -16.98 -8.44
C ASN A 70 -3.66 -15.59 -8.33
N PHE A 71 -3.16 -14.58 -9.06
CA PHE A 71 -3.73 -13.24 -9.04
C PHE A 71 -5.08 -13.20 -9.74
N GLU A 72 -6.15 -13.25 -8.95
CA GLU A 72 -7.54 -13.23 -9.45
C GLU A 72 -8.38 -12.08 -8.89
N ILE A 73 -7.83 -11.28 -7.97
CA ILE A 73 -8.59 -10.18 -7.35
C ILE A 73 -9.05 -9.12 -8.37
N GLY A 74 -8.43 -9.07 -9.55
CA GLY A 74 -8.87 -8.25 -10.67
C GLY A 74 -10.30 -8.54 -11.13
N LYS A 75 -10.74 -9.80 -11.03
CA LYS A 75 -12.09 -10.26 -11.42
C LYS A 75 -13.18 -9.88 -10.41
N ILE A 76 -12.82 -9.50 -9.17
CA ILE A 76 -13.74 -9.19 -8.07
C ILE A 76 -14.16 -7.72 -8.18
N GLN A 77 -15.44 -7.42 -8.26
CA GLN A 77 -16.00 -6.08 -8.46
C GLN A 77 -16.33 -5.36 -7.12
N CYS A 78 -15.41 -5.42 -6.15
CA CYS A 78 -15.49 -4.69 -4.88
C CYS A 78 -14.09 -4.49 -4.30
N ASN A 79 -14.00 -3.83 -3.14
CA ASN A 79 -12.77 -3.71 -2.37
C ASN A 79 -12.29 -5.08 -1.90
N VAL A 80 -10.99 -5.36 -2.01
CA VAL A 80 -10.41 -6.67 -1.66
C VAL A 80 -9.20 -6.49 -0.76
N PHE A 81 -9.21 -7.24 0.33
CA PHE A 81 -8.10 -7.29 1.30
C PHE A 81 -7.82 -8.73 1.69
N LYS A 82 -6.63 -8.95 2.24
CA LYS A 82 -6.21 -10.20 2.88
C LYS A 82 -5.86 -9.94 4.35
N ARG A 83 -6.16 -10.89 5.23
CA ARG A 83 -5.71 -10.87 6.64
C ARG A 83 -4.36 -11.57 6.78
N ILE A 84 -3.53 -11.11 7.70
CA ILE A 84 -2.32 -11.81 8.08
C ILE A 84 -2.70 -12.94 9.05
N ASN A 85 -2.39 -14.19 8.69
CA ASN A 85 -2.66 -15.38 9.51
C ASN A 85 -4.11 -15.47 10.02
N ASN A 86 -5.08 -15.04 9.21
CA ASN A 86 -6.50 -14.95 9.56
C ASN A 86 -6.80 -14.08 10.80
N ASN A 87 -5.87 -13.22 11.21
CA ASN A 87 -6.04 -12.30 12.31
C ASN A 87 -6.88 -11.09 11.87
N GLU A 88 -8.03 -10.89 12.53
CA GLU A 88 -8.96 -9.78 12.22
C GLU A 88 -8.37 -8.39 12.48
N ASN A 89 -7.35 -8.32 13.30
CA ASN A 89 -6.70 -7.06 13.67
C ASN A 89 -5.47 -6.73 12.83
N ASN A 90 -5.16 -7.54 11.81
CA ASN A 90 -4.02 -7.31 10.94
C ASN A 90 -4.41 -7.52 9.46
N ILE A 91 -4.31 -6.47 8.67
CA ILE A 91 -4.48 -6.54 7.21
C ILE A 91 -3.12 -6.66 6.54
N PHE A 92 -3.04 -7.53 5.54
CA PHE A 92 -1.86 -7.66 4.70
C PHE A 92 -1.78 -6.47 3.74
N THR A 93 -0.87 -5.55 4.02
CA THR A 93 -0.77 -4.26 3.31
C THR A 93 0.11 -4.31 2.06
N ALA A 94 0.74 -5.46 1.76
CA ALA A 94 1.58 -5.59 0.58
C ALA A 94 0.80 -5.53 -0.74
N LEU A 95 -0.45 -6.02 -0.76
CA LEU A 95 -1.38 -5.89 -1.88
C LEU A 95 -2.82 -5.73 -1.38
N TYR A 96 -3.53 -4.75 -1.91
CA TYR A 96 -4.99 -4.62 -1.78
C TYR A 96 -5.58 -3.92 -3.00
N LYS A 97 -6.89 -4.09 -3.18
CA LYS A 97 -7.69 -3.43 -4.21
C LYS A 97 -8.77 -2.59 -3.54
N ILE A 98 -8.92 -1.33 -3.95
CA ILE A 98 -9.95 -0.41 -3.45
C ILE A 98 -10.54 0.42 -4.59
N ASP A 99 -11.82 0.76 -4.50
CA ASP A 99 -12.46 1.71 -5.41
C ASP A 99 -12.06 3.17 -5.10
N LYS A 100 -12.39 4.09 -6.00
CA LYS A 100 -12.03 5.51 -5.88
C LYS A 100 -12.57 6.13 -4.58
N ASN A 101 -13.83 5.88 -4.23
CA ASN A 101 -14.43 6.41 -3.01
C ASN A 101 -13.73 5.88 -1.75
N THR A 102 -13.38 4.60 -1.74
CA THR A 102 -12.62 3.99 -0.64
C THR A 102 -11.20 4.55 -0.55
N ALA A 103 -10.57 4.88 -1.68
CA ALA A 103 -9.25 5.52 -1.70
C ALA A 103 -9.28 6.92 -1.08
N GLU A 104 -10.31 7.71 -1.37
CA GLU A 104 -10.53 9.02 -0.72
C GLU A 104 -10.78 8.88 0.79
N GLN A 105 -11.59 7.91 1.21
CA GLN A 105 -11.82 7.61 2.63
C GLN A 105 -10.52 7.17 3.33
N LEU A 106 -9.67 6.37 2.66
CA LEU A 106 -8.37 5.95 3.18
C LEU A 106 -7.45 7.14 3.40
N LEU A 107 -7.38 8.07 2.45
CA LEU A 107 -6.60 9.29 2.60
C LEU A 107 -7.02 10.10 3.83
N LEU A 108 -8.33 10.31 4.01
CA LEU A 108 -8.88 11.01 5.18
C LEU A 108 -8.60 10.25 6.48
N PHE A 109 -8.71 8.92 6.46
CA PHE A 109 -8.42 8.08 7.61
C PHE A 109 -6.96 8.17 8.03
N LEU A 110 -6.01 8.04 7.09
CA LEU A 110 -4.58 8.13 7.36
C LEU A 110 -4.20 9.52 7.90
N THR A 111 -4.73 10.58 7.28
CA THR A 111 -4.53 11.96 7.74
C THR A 111 -4.95 12.15 9.22
N LYS A 112 -6.10 11.60 9.61
CA LYS A 112 -6.58 11.66 10.99
C LYS A 112 -5.76 10.81 11.97
N ASN A 113 -5.02 9.82 11.49
CA ASN A 113 -4.28 8.88 12.32
C ASN A 113 -2.75 9.10 12.29
N ILE A 114 -2.26 10.26 11.83
CA ILE A 114 -0.84 10.59 11.79
C ILE A 114 -0.19 10.43 13.16
N GLU A 115 -0.82 10.93 14.24
CA GLU A 115 -0.29 10.82 15.60
C GLU A 115 -0.22 9.35 16.10
N ALA A 116 -1.13 8.50 15.69
CA ALA A 116 -1.07 7.07 15.99
C ALA A 116 0.12 6.40 15.28
N MET A 117 0.36 6.77 14.01
CA MET A 117 1.50 6.28 13.23
C MET A 117 2.84 6.78 13.83
N LYS A 118 2.93 8.04 14.27
CA LYS A 118 4.10 8.57 14.99
C LYS A 118 4.40 7.79 16.26
N LYS A 119 3.39 7.29 16.96
CA LYS A 119 3.52 6.43 18.15
C LYS A 119 3.81 4.96 17.80
N CYS A 120 4.20 4.66 16.57
CA CYS A 120 4.55 3.33 16.08
C CYS A 120 3.43 2.28 16.18
N ILE A 121 2.15 2.70 16.16
CA ILE A 121 1.06 1.75 15.95
C ILE A 121 1.21 1.18 14.54
N GLY A 122 1.26 -0.16 14.42
CA GLY A 122 1.52 -0.84 13.16
C GLY A 122 0.53 -0.46 12.05
N TYR A 123 1.04 -0.26 10.84
CA TYR A 123 0.23 0.14 9.70
C TYR A 123 -0.85 -0.91 9.38
N GLU A 124 -0.52 -2.20 9.51
CA GLU A 124 -1.44 -3.33 9.33
C GLU A 124 -2.60 -3.30 10.33
N VAL A 125 -2.33 -2.86 11.57
CA VAL A 125 -3.35 -2.68 12.63
C VAL A 125 -4.26 -1.50 12.30
N LEU A 126 -3.69 -0.35 11.90
CA LEU A 126 -4.48 0.81 11.46
C LEU A 126 -5.36 0.46 10.26
N MET A 127 -4.80 -0.23 9.27
CA MET A 127 -5.58 -0.70 8.12
C MET A 127 -6.70 -1.64 8.53
N SER A 128 -6.53 -2.48 9.56
CA SER A 128 -7.63 -3.33 10.05
C SER A 128 -8.79 -2.51 10.59
N HIS A 129 -8.52 -1.42 11.32
CA HIS A 129 -9.56 -0.51 11.80
C HIS A 129 -10.28 0.19 10.65
N PHE A 130 -9.57 0.62 9.62
CA PHE A 130 -10.15 1.19 8.41
C PHE A 130 -11.06 0.20 7.70
N VAL A 131 -10.55 -1.00 7.44
CA VAL A 131 -11.23 -2.05 6.68
C VAL A 131 -12.49 -2.55 7.38
N LYS A 132 -12.60 -2.47 8.71
CA LYS A 132 -13.82 -2.87 9.44
C LYS A 132 -15.07 -2.08 9.00
N ASN A 133 -14.90 -0.85 8.56
CA ASN A 133 -15.98 0.11 8.34
C ASN A 133 -16.35 0.31 6.86
N ILE A 134 -15.77 -0.45 5.96
CA ILE A 134 -16.04 -0.37 4.51
C ILE A 134 -16.61 -1.68 3.98
N ASP A 135 -17.32 -1.60 2.84
CA ASP A 135 -17.74 -2.79 2.11
C ASP A 135 -16.54 -3.41 1.40
N LYS A 136 -16.34 -4.72 1.60
CA LYS A 136 -15.15 -5.45 1.13
C LYS A 136 -15.38 -6.94 1.05
N LYS A 137 -14.49 -7.60 0.30
CA LYS A 137 -14.22 -9.03 0.34
C LYS A 137 -12.87 -9.30 0.98
N ILE A 138 -12.82 -10.23 1.92
CA ILE A 138 -11.57 -10.77 2.46
C ILE A 138 -11.27 -12.05 1.70
N VAL A 139 -10.02 -12.19 1.25
CA VAL A 139 -9.56 -13.38 0.50
C VAL A 139 -8.41 -14.06 1.25
N ASP A 140 -8.32 -15.38 1.09
CA ASP A 140 -7.24 -16.18 1.67
C ASP A 140 -5.99 -16.16 0.79
N ILE A 141 -6.19 -16.15 -0.53
CA ILE A 141 -5.13 -16.06 -1.54
C ILE A 141 -5.30 -14.75 -2.29
N ILE A 142 -4.23 -13.94 -2.34
CA ILE A 142 -4.27 -12.64 -3.01
C ILE A 142 -3.49 -12.63 -4.32
N GLY A 143 -2.72 -13.68 -4.59
CA GLY A 143 -1.97 -13.82 -5.83
C GLY A 143 -0.69 -13.00 -5.85
N LEU A 144 0.04 -12.97 -4.75
CA LEU A 144 1.26 -12.22 -4.58
C LEU A 144 2.40 -13.14 -4.17
N SER A 145 3.56 -12.98 -4.78
CA SER A 145 4.83 -13.56 -4.33
C SER A 145 5.85 -12.46 -4.04
N GLY A 146 6.85 -12.75 -3.22
CA GLY A 146 7.87 -11.77 -2.88
C GLY A 146 8.68 -12.12 -1.64
N PHE A 147 9.34 -11.10 -1.07
CA PHE A 147 10.19 -11.25 0.11
C PHE A 147 9.61 -10.48 1.30
N VAL A 148 9.29 -11.22 2.39
CA VAL A 148 8.63 -10.63 3.57
C VAL A 148 9.60 -9.86 4.44
N THR A 149 10.85 -10.30 4.51
CA THR A 149 11.83 -9.78 5.46
C THR A 149 13.13 -9.37 4.77
N VAL A 150 13.94 -8.59 5.47
CA VAL A 150 15.30 -8.23 5.01
C VAL A 150 16.20 -9.46 4.85
N CYS A 151 15.90 -10.55 5.56
CA CYS A 151 16.64 -11.83 5.45
C CYS A 151 16.18 -12.71 4.27
N GLY A 152 15.25 -12.24 3.44
CA GLY A 152 14.86 -12.91 2.21
C GLY A 152 13.91 -14.09 2.37
N SER A 153 13.10 -14.15 3.45
CA SER A 153 12.04 -15.15 3.55
C SER A 153 11.03 -14.97 2.42
N GLU A 154 10.82 -16.01 1.63
CA GLU A 154 9.85 -15.99 0.53
C GLU A 154 8.41 -15.98 1.05
N TYR A 155 7.57 -15.27 0.35
CA TYR A 155 6.12 -15.27 0.51
C TYR A 155 5.48 -15.70 -0.82
N ASN A 156 4.52 -16.61 -0.71
CA ASN A 156 3.72 -17.06 -1.85
C ASN A 156 2.28 -17.29 -1.39
N GLY A 157 1.35 -16.37 -1.76
CA GLY A 157 -0.02 -16.45 -1.26
C GLY A 157 -1.07 -15.66 -2.06
#